data_1de932395b0bae482c853a44182babb6
#
_entry.id   1de932395b0bae482c853a44182babb6
#
_cell.length_a   1.000
_cell.length_b   1.000
_cell.length_c   1.000
_cell.angle_alpha   90.00
_cell.angle_beta   90.00
_cell.angle_gamma   90.00
#
_symmetry.space_group_name_H-M   'P 1'
#
loop_
_entity.id
_entity.type
_entity.pdbx_description
1 polymer ?
#
loop_
_entity_poly.entity_id
_entity_poly.type
_entity_poly.pdbx_seq_one_letter_code
_entity_poly.pdbx_strand_id
1 'polypeptide(L)'
;MIKSSKIVIIGGGIVGCSTAYHLANLGLEVCLIESGKLTAGSTWHAAGLVGQLRTNANITQLLGYSVDLYDKLEKETGLSTGWKMNGGLRLACNKERWQEVLRQTTTAHSFGLEMELLSPKEAQDLWPIMNIDDVYGAAFLPTDGQANPTDISQALAKGARNKGAKIIEETKALKVVVEDGVIIALETDKGTIQCERIVCCCGQWTR
;
A
#
# COMPACT_ATOMS: atom_id res chain seq x y z
N MET A 1 -1.07 14.14 25.90
CA MET A 1 -0.27 14.18 24.67
C MET A 1 1.09 13.53 24.92
N ILE A 2 1.67 12.85 23.92
CA ILE A 2 3.02 12.29 24.00
C ILE A 2 4.04 13.44 23.99
N LYS A 3 5.07 13.35 24.84
CA LYS A 3 6.10 14.40 24.94
C LYS A 3 7.30 14.11 24.01
N SER A 4 7.57 12.83 23.73
CA SER A 4 8.71 12.42 22.90
C SER A 4 8.45 11.10 22.19
N SER A 5 9.13 10.90 21.06
CA SER A 5 9.29 9.64 20.34
C SER A 5 10.55 9.71 19.47
N LYS A 6 11.32 8.63 19.34
CA LYS A 6 12.52 8.63 18.49
C LYS A 6 12.20 8.97 17.05
N ILE A 7 11.14 8.40 16.53
CA ILE A 7 10.69 8.59 15.14
C ILE A 7 9.26 9.10 15.14
N VAL A 8 9.02 10.23 14.45
CA VAL A 8 7.67 10.74 14.20
C VAL A 8 7.34 10.59 12.72
N ILE A 9 6.20 9.96 12.44
CA ILE A 9 5.64 9.82 11.09
C ILE A 9 4.49 10.82 10.96
N ILE A 10 4.50 11.63 9.90
CA ILE A 10 3.46 12.61 9.61
C ILE A 10 2.60 12.09 8.47
N GLY A 11 1.31 11.85 8.74
CA GLY A 11 0.31 11.38 7.79
C GLY A 11 -0.13 9.94 8.02
N GLY A 12 -1.43 9.75 8.22
CA GLY A 12 -2.10 8.49 8.54
C GLY A 12 -2.75 7.80 7.34
N GLY A 13 -2.24 8.01 6.13
CA GLY A 13 -2.59 7.23 4.94
C GLY A 13 -1.91 5.88 4.91
N ILE A 14 -2.11 5.12 3.81
CA ILE A 14 -1.53 3.76 3.64
C ILE A 14 -0.01 3.76 3.82
N VAL A 15 0.69 4.76 3.29
CA VAL A 15 2.17 4.85 3.39
C VAL A 15 2.60 5.04 4.84
N GLY A 16 1.98 5.99 5.56
CA GLY A 16 2.31 6.25 6.98
C GLY A 16 1.98 5.06 7.88
N CYS A 17 0.81 4.44 7.70
CA CYS A 17 0.42 3.25 8.46
C CYS A 17 1.37 2.07 8.20
N SER A 18 1.77 1.85 6.93
CA SER A 18 2.74 0.83 6.56
C SER A 18 4.12 1.10 7.15
N THR A 19 4.59 2.36 7.07
CA THR A 19 5.86 2.78 7.69
C THR A 19 5.85 2.54 9.20
N ALA A 20 4.77 2.93 9.89
CA ALA A 20 4.62 2.70 11.33
C ALA A 20 4.63 1.22 11.69
N TYR A 21 3.92 0.39 10.91
CA TYR A 21 3.88 -1.05 11.10
C TYR A 21 5.27 -1.68 10.98
N HIS A 22 6.01 -1.37 9.90
CA HIS A 22 7.32 -1.97 9.67
C HIS A 22 8.37 -1.49 10.68
N LEU A 23 8.39 -0.20 11.01
CA LEU A 23 9.33 0.32 12.02
C LEU A 23 9.04 -0.24 13.41
N ALA A 24 7.75 -0.37 13.79
CA ALA A 24 7.38 -0.98 15.06
C ALA A 24 7.74 -2.49 15.10
N ASN A 25 7.59 -3.22 13.98
CA ASN A 25 8.03 -4.61 13.89
C ASN A 25 9.55 -4.76 14.04
N LEU A 26 10.34 -3.73 13.70
CA LEU A 26 11.78 -3.68 13.94
C LEU A 26 12.14 -3.29 15.40
N GLY A 27 11.15 -3.12 16.28
CA GLY A 27 11.34 -2.73 17.68
C GLY A 27 11.67 -1.24 17.88
N LEU A 28 11.44 -0.38 16.89
CA LEU A 28 11.72 1.04 16.99
C LEU A 28 10.57 1.79 17.68
N GLU A 29 10.91 2.82 18.44
CA GLU A 29 9.93 3.70 19.08
C GLU A 29 9.36 4.67 18.05
N VAL A 30 8.07 4.53 17.73
CA VAL A 30 7.39 5.25 16.65
C VAL A 30 6.14 5.96 17.17
N CYS A 31 5.97 7.21 16.74
CA CYS A 31 4.72 7.94 16.85
C CYS A 31 4.25 8.37 15.47
N LEU A 32 3.05 7.99 15.07
CA LEU A 32 2.38 8.50 13.88
C LEU A 32 1.37 9.57 14.29
N ILE A 33 1.39 10.71 13.63
CA ILE A 33 0.36 11.74 13.78
C ILE A 33 -0.39 11.94 12.46
N GLU A 34 -1.69 12.16 12.58
CA GLU A 34 -2.59 12.42 11.46
C GLU A 34 -3.47 13.65 11.79
N SER A 35 -3.57 14.56 10.83
CA SER A 35 -4.33 15.81 11.00
C SER A 35 -5.84 15.61 11.13
N GLY A 36 -6.37 14.57 10.52
CA GLY A 36 -7.76 14.15 10.61
C GLY A 36 -7.90 12.75 11.19
N LYS A 37 -8.68 11.91 10.51
CA LYS A 37 -8.78 10.47 10.77
C LYS A 37 -7.85 9.69 9.87
N LEU A 38 -7.41 8.52 10.33
CA LEU A 38 -6.65 7.62 9.47
C LEU A 38 -7.39 7.40 8.15
N THR A 39 -6.64 7.40 7.04
CA THR A 39 -7.13 7.20 5.67
C THR A 39 -7.93 8.34 5.05
N ALA A 40 -8.22 9.42 5.77
CA ALA A 40 -9.08 10.52 5.29
C ALA A 40 -8.54 11.27 4.05
N GLY A 41 -7.26 11.12 3.71
CA GLY A 41 -6.65 11.71 2.52
C GLY A 41 -6.98 10.92 1.24
N SER A 42 -5.95 10.62 0.42
CA SER A 42 -6.12 9.92 -0.87
C SER A 42 -6.40 8.42 -0.73
N THR A 43 -6.11 7.82 0.43
CA THR A 43 -6.14 6.35 0.60
C THR A 43 -7.52 5.75 0.34
N TRP A 44 -8.58 6.32 0.89
CA TRP A 44 -9.94 5.79 0.76
C TRP A 44 -10.53 5.93 -0.66
N HIS A 45 -9.92 6.77 -1.53
CA HIS A 45 -10.34 6.92 -2.92
C HIS A 45 -9.77 5.84 -3.86
N ALA A 46 -8.81 5.03 -3.38
CA ALA A 46 -8.19 4.01 -4.22
C ALA A 46 -9.18 2.88 -4.55
N ALA A 47 -9.13 2.38 -5.78
CA ALA A 47 -10.00 1.30 -6.25
C ALA A 47 -9.75 -0.06 -5.56
N GLY A 48 -8.62 -0.20 -4.86
CA GLY A 48 -8.28 -1.42 -4.13
C GLY A 48 -7.73 -2.54 -5.00
N LEU A 49 -7.41 -2.29 -6.26
CA LEU A 49 -6.78 -3.29 -7.12
C LEU A 49 -5.30 -3.45 -6.74
N VAL A 50 -4.91 -4.69 -6.48
CA VAL A 50 -3.54 -5.06 -6.07
C VAL A 50 -2.93 -5.92 -7.16
N GLY A 51 -2.10 -5.30 -8.00
CA GLY A 51 -1.41 -5.96 -9.10
C GLY A 51 0.10 -5.94 -8.89
N GLN A 52 0.78 -7.08 -9.10
CA GLN A 52 2.19 -7.26 -8.80
C GLN A 52 3.11 -6.83 -9.93
N LEU A 53 2.82 -7.23 -11.18
CA LEU A 53 3.74 -6.99 -12.28
C LEU A 53 3.93 -5.51 -12.60
N ARG A 54 5.19 -5.08 -12.63
CA ARG A 54 5.67 -3.78 -13.12
C ARG A 54 6.82 -4.00 -14.10
N THR A 55 7.26 -2.93 -14.75
CA THR A 55 8.40 -2.96 -15.69
C THR A 55 9.76 -3.19 -15.01
N ASN A 56 9.83 -3.03 -13.69
CA ASN A 56 11.05 -3.15 -12.90
C ASN A 56 10.93 -4.31 -11.92
N ALA A 57 11.92 -5.20 -11.89
CA ALA A 57 11.96 -6.38 -11.03
C ALA A 57 11.88 -6.03 -9.54
N ASN A 58 12.62 -5.01 -9.08
CA ASN A 58 12.62 -4.62 -7.66
C ASN A 58 11.23 -4.15 -7.20
N ILE A 59 10.54 -3.37 -8.04
CA ILE A 59 9.17 -2.93 -7.73
C ILE A 59 8.20 -4.11 -7.75
N THR A 60 8.37 -5.04 -8.70
CA THR A 60 7.55 -6.27 -8.74
C THR A 60 7.75 -7.10 -7.48
N GLN A 61 8.98 -7.27 -7.00
CA GLN A 61 9.27 -7.96 -5.74
C GLN A 61 8.64 -7.25 -4.52
N LEU A 62 8.72 -5.90 -4.47
CA LEU A 62 8.07 -5.13 -3.41
C LEU A 62 6.55 -5.31 -3.40
N LEU A 63 5.93 -5.39 -4.57
CA LEU A 63 4.48 -5.63 -4.67
C LEU A 63 4.12 -7.07 -4.32
N GLY A 64 4.95 -8.06 -4.66
CA GLY A 64 4.83 -9.44 -4.19
C GLY A 64 4.87 -9.52 -2.66
N TYR A 65 5.83 -8.84 -2.02
CA TYR A 65 5.86 -8.71 -0.56
C TYR A 65 4.56 -8.10 0.01
N SER A 66 3.97 -7.12 -0.67
CA SER A 66 2.72 -6.51 -0.24
C SER A 66 1.55 -7.51 -0.28
N VAL A 67 1.49 -8.35 -1.32
CA VAL A 67 0.49 -9.44 -1.44
C VAL A 67 0.63 -10.42 -0.27
N ASP A 68 1.84 -10.89 -0.01
CA ASP A 68 2.14 -11.80 1.11
C ASP A 68 1.78 -11.20 2.47
N LEU A 69 2.00 -9.89 2.62
CA LEU A 69 1.66 -9.16 3.84
C LEU A 69 0.14 -9.11 4.03
N TYR A 70 -0.61 -8.75 2.99
CA TYR A 70 -2.07 -8.61 3.08
C TYR A 70 -2.77 -9.92 3.40
N ASP A 71 -2.27 -11.05 2.90
CA ASP A 71 -2.77 -12.39 3.23
C ASP A 71 -2.61 -12.74 4.73
N LYS A 72 -1.54 -12.25 5.36
CA LYS A 72 -1.22 -12.54 6.77
C LYS A 72 -1.81 -11.52 7.74
N LEU A 73 -2.02 -10.29 7.29
CA LEU A 73 -2.30 -9.14 8.15
C LEU A 73 -3.60 -9.29 8.95
N GLU A 74 -4.63 -9.93 8.37
CA GLU A 74 -5.90 -10.21 9.07
C GLU A 74 -5.70 -11.17 10.24
N LYS A 75 -4.94 -12.23 10.04
CA LYS A 75 -4.60 -13.22 11.09
C LYS A 75 -3.78 -12.59 12.22
N GLU A 76 -2.85 -11.70 11.86
CA GLU A 76 -1.98 -11.02 12.82
C GLU A 76 -2.72 -9.99 13.66
N THR A 77 -3.62 -9.25 13.05
CA THR A 77 -4.26 -8.08 13.68
C THR A 77 -5.68 -8.34 14.17
N GLY A 78 -6.34 -9.35 13.63
CA GLY A 78 -7.76 -9.63 13.87
C GLY A 78 -8.71 -8.62 13.21
N LEU A 79 -8.20 -7.81 12.25
CA LEU A 79 -9.01 -6.89 11.45
C LEU A 79 -9.05 -7.37 10.00
N SER A 80 -10.25 -7.42 9.43
CA SER A 80 -10.41 -7.72 8.01
C SER A 80 -9.70 -6.68 7.15
N THR A 81 -9.03 -7.13 6.11
CA THR A 81 -8.36 -6.29 5.11
C THR A 81 -9.18 -6.18 3.82
N GLY A 82 -10.24 -6.99 3.71
CA GLY A 82 -10.98 -7.18 2.47
C GLY A 82 -10.12 -7.81 1.37
N TRP A 83 -8.95 -8.37 1.70
CA TRP A 83 -8.05 -9.01 0.74
C TRP A 83 -8.70 -10.26 0.14
N LYS A 84 -8.69 -10.32 -1.19
CA LYS A 84 -9.12 -11.49 -1.97
C LYS A 84 -8.14 -11.69 -3.11
N MET A 85 -7.45 -12.82 -3.12
CA MET A 85 -6.58 -13.25 -4.22
C MET A 85 -7.45 -13.88 -5.31
N ASN A 86 -8.13 -13.05 -6.08
CA ASN A 86 -9.04 -13.46 -7.17
C ASN A 86 -8.47 -13.23 -8.56
N GLY A 87 -7.18 -12.93 -8.63
CA GLY A 87 -6.46 -12.70 -9.86
C GLY A 87 -6.70 -11.33 -10.50
N GLY A 88 -5.94 -11.08 -11.57
CA GLY A 88 -6.05 -9.87 -12.38
C GLY A 88 -6.01 -10.18 -13.86
N LEU A 89 -7.03 -9.74 -14.62
CA LEU A 89 -7.09 -9.86 -16.07
C LEU A 89 -6.52 -8.61 -16.75
N ARG A 90 -5.77 -8.82 -17.83
CA ARG A 90 -5.26 -7.79 -18.75
C ARG A 90 -5.75 -8.09 -20.15
N LEU A 91 -6.69 -7.28 -20.62
CA LEU A 91 -7.31 -7.49 -21.93
C LEU A 91 -6.53 -6.77 -23.03
N ALA A 92 -6.51 -7.38 -24.20
CA ALA A 92 -6.03 -6.78 -25.44
C ALA A 92 -7.16 -6.70 -26.45
N CYS A 93 -7.63 -5.48 -26.76
CA CYS A 93 -8.71 -5.22 -27.71
C CYS A 93 -8.18 -4.79 -29.10
N ASN A 94 -6.88 -4.89 -29.34
CA ASN A 94 -6.24 -4.71 -30.64
C ASN A 94 -4.91 -5.47 -30.72
N LYS A 95 -4.36 -5.57 -31.94
CA LYS A 95 -3.15 -6.33 -32.22
C LYS A 95 -1.92 -5.79 -31.51
N GLU A 96 -1.76 -4.49 -31.43
CA GLU A 96 -0.63 -3.82 -30.78
C GLU A 96 -0.64 -4.10 -29.28
N ARG A 97 -1.80 -3.98 -28.65
CA ARG A 97 -1.97 -4.31 -27.23
C ARG A 97 -1.72 -5.78 -26.95
N TRP A 98 -2.13 -6.65 -27.86
CA TRP A 98 -1.83 -8.10 -27.74
C TRP A 98 -0.32 -8.38 -27.75
N GLN A 99 0.43 -7.75 -28.65
CA GLN A 99 1.90 -7.87 -28.66
C GLN A 99 2.53 -7.37 -27.36
N GLU A 100 1.97 -6.32 -26.77
CA GLU A 100 2.43 -5.83 -25.45
C GLU A 100 2.11 -6.83 -24.34
N VAL A 101 0.92 -7.41 -24.33
CA VAL A 101 0.52 -8.43 -23.34
C VAL A 101 1.44 -9.65 -23.41
N LEU A 102 1.79 -10.13 -24.61
CA LEU A 102 2.75 -11.22 -24.80
C LEU A 102 4.13 -10.88 -24.18
N ARG A 103 4.64 -9.65 -24.41
CA ARG A 103 5.90 -9.20 -23.79
C ARG A 103 5.80 -9.11 -22.26
N GLN A 104 4.68 -8.61 -21.75
CA GLN A 104 4.44 -8.54 -20.31
C GLN A 104 4.41 -9.93 -19.66
N THR A 105 3.81 -10.92 -20.31
CA THR A 105 3.80 -12.31 -19.83
C THR A 105 5.21 -12.88 -19.76
N THR A 106 6.02 -12.68 -20.80
CA THR A 106 7.44 -13.09 -20.78
C THR A 106 8.21 -12.39 -19.65
N THR A 107 7.98 -11.10 -19.45
CA THR A 107 8.59 -10.33 -18.35
C THR A 107 8.14 -10.85 -16.98
N ALA A 108 6.86 -11.17 -16.81
CA ALA A 108 6.32 -11.75 -15.59
C ALA A 108 7.04 -13.04 -15.21
N HIS A 109 7.17 -13.96 -16.16
CA HIS A 109 7.89 -15.22 -15.95
C HIS A 109 9.36 -15.00 -15.57
N SER A 110 10.04 -14.02 -16.18
CA SER A 110 11.42 -13.68 -15.83
C SER A 110 11.57 -13.12 -14.40
N PHE A 111 10.47 -12.62 -13.82
CA PHE A 111 10.40 -12.13 -12.44
C PHE A 111 9.80 -13.16 -11.46
N GLY A 112 9.54 -14.38 -11.94
CA GLY A 112 8.99 -15.46 -11.11
C GLY A 112 7.48 -15.39 -10.89
N LEU A 113 6.75 -14.65 -11.73
CA LEU A 113 5.29 -14.59 -11.69
C LEU A 113 4.68 -15.49 -12.76
N GLU A 114 3.79 -16.39 -12.36
CA GLU A 114 3.08 -17.32 -13.24
C GLU A 114 1.89 -16.62 -13.91
N MET A 115 2.17 -15.87 -14.99
CA MET A 115 1.15 -15.17 -15.77
C MET A 115 0.72 -16.04 -16.94
N GLU A 116 -0.57 -16.32 -17.06
CA GLU A 116 -1.18 -17.17 -18.06
C GLU A 116 -1.72 -16.35 -19.23
N LEU A 117 -1.53 -16.85 -20.46
CA LEU A 117 -2.19 -16.31 -21.65
C LEU A 117 -3.53 -17.01 -21.84
N LEU A 118 -4.58 -16.25 -22.07
CA LEU A 118 -5.94 -16.73 -22.22
C LEU A 118 -6.53 -16.32 -23.57
N SER A 119 -7.31 -17.21 -24.16
CA SER A 119 -8.23 -16.86 -25.24
C SER A 119 -9.34 -15.92 -24.72
N PRO A 120 -10.05 -15.21 -25.62
CA PRO A 120 -11.19 -14.39 -25.21
C PRO A 120 -12.26 -15.17 -24.42
N LYS A 121 -12.51 -16.43 -24.83
CA LYS A 121 -13.50 -17.28 -24.16
C LYS A 121 -13.07 -17.68 -22.76
N GLU A 122 -11.82 -18.07 -22.54
CA GLU A 122 -11.28 -18.39 -21.22
C GLU A 122 -11.30 -17.17 -20.29
N ALA A 123 -11.00 -15.97 -20.83
CA ALA A 123 -11.12 -14.75 -20.05
C ALA A 123 -12.57 -14.44 -19.66
N GLN A 124 -13.53 -14.68 -20.56
CA GLN A 124 -14.97 -14.55 -20.27
C GLN A 124 -15.44 -15.56 -19.22
N ASP A 125 -14.91 -16.78 -19.22
CA ASP A 125 -15.27 -17.79 -18.22
C ASP A 125 -14.84 -17.37 -16.81
N LEU A 126 -13.73 -16.59 -16.67
CA LEU A 126 -13.31 -15.97 -15.41
C LEU A 126 -14.17 -14.75 -15.05
N TRP A 127 -14.67 -14.01 -16.03
CA TRP A 127 -15.51 -12.84 -15.83
C TRP A 127 -16.70 -12.82 -16.80
N PRO A 128 -17.80 -13.54 -16.50
CA PRO A 128 -18.89 -13.82 -17.42
C PRO A 128 -19.69 -12.62 -17.95
N ILE A 129 -19.63 -11.47 -17.27
CA ILE A 129 -20.32 -10.24 -17.71
C ILE A 129 -19.56 -9.47 -18.80
N MET A 130 -18.36 -9.93 -19.18
CA MET A 130 -17.52 -9.26 -20.16
C MET A 130 -18.00 -9.56 -21.59
N ASN A 131 -18.12 -8.50 -22.43
CA ASN A 131 -18.23 -8.67 -23.88
C ASN A 131 -16.83 -8.95 -24.45
N ILE A 132 -16.72 -9.94 -25.34
CA ILE A 132 -15.47 -10.39 -25.93
C ILE A 132 -15.37 -10.19 -27.45
N ASP A 133 -16.34 -9.52 -28.08
CA ASP A 133 -16.41 -9.38 -29.55
C ASP A 133 -15.17 -8.68 -30.13
N ASP A 134 -14.55 -7.77 -29.39
CA ASP A 134 -13.35 -7.03 -29.77
C ASP A 134 -12.07 -7.49 -29.04
N VAL A 135 -12.14 -8.55 -28.24
CA VAL A 135 -11.00 -9.05 -27.47
C VAL A 135 -10.13 -9.98 -28.32
N TYR A 136 -8.87 -9.63 -28.52
CA TYR A 136 -7.86 -10.46 -29.18
C TYR A 136 -7.33 -11.59 -28.30
N GLY A 137 -7.22 -11.34 -27.03
CA GLY A 137 -6.73 -12.26 -26.01
C GLY A 137 -6.54 -11.55 -24.69
N ALA A 138 -6.17 -12.29 -23.67
CA ALA A 138 -5.94 -11.77 -22.34
C ALA A 138 -4.70 -12.40 -21.70
N ALA A 139 -4.21 -11.79 -20.61
CA ALA A 139 -3.32 -12.43 -19.68
C ALA A 139 -3.94 -12.37 -18.27
N PHE A 140 -3.73 -13.43 -17.51
CA PHE A 140 -4.23 -13.60 -16.16
C PHE A 140 -3.08 -13.84 -15.20
N LEU A 141 -3.03 -13.06 -14.11
CA LEU A 141 -2.10 -13.29 -13.01
C LEU A 141 -2.89 -13.75 -11.79
N PRO A 142 -2.86 -15.04 -11.44
CA PRO A 142 -3.69 -15.62 -10.37
C PRO A 142 -3.44 -15.02 -9.00
N THR A 143 -2.22 -14.55 -8.74
CA THR A 143 -1.79 -13.99 -7.46
C THR A 143 -2.09 -12.50 -7.29
N ASP A 144 -2.57 -11.82 -8.33
CA ASP A 144 -3.15 -10.48 -8.19
C ASP A 144 -4.49 -10.57 -7.44
N GLY A 145 -5.00 -9.45 -6.96
CA GLY A 145 -6.25 -9.46 -6.22
C GLY A 145 -6.81 -8.07 -5.94
N GLN A 146 -7.71 -8.03 -4.98
CA GLN A 146 -8.31 -6.79 -4.51
C GLN A 146 -8.33 -6.73 -2.98
N ALA A 147 -8.36 -5.52 -2.44
CA ALA A 147 -8.45 -5.28 -1.02
C ALA A 147 -9.21 -3.99 -0.73
N ASN A 148 -9.65 -3.78 0.50
CA ASN A 148 -10.19 -2.49 0.92
C ASN A 148 -9.04 -1.60 1.40
N PRO A 149 -8.76 -0.46 0.74
CA PRO A 149 -7.62 0.40 1.11
C PRO A 149 -7.70 0.95 2.54
N THR A 150 -8.91 1.27 3.01
CA THR A 150 -9.13 1.74 4.37
C THR A 150 -8.87 0.63 5.38
N ASP A 151 -9.41 -0.56 5.14
CA ASP A 151 -9.28 -1.70 6.05
C ASP A 151 -7.83 -2.16 6.18
N ILE A 152 -7.08 -2.26 5.06
CA ILE A 152 -5.63 -2.54 5.09
C ILE A 152 -4.90 -1.52 5.97
N SER A 153 -5.18 -0.23 5.78
CA SER A 153 -4.50 0.83 6.52
C SER A 153 -4.81 0.76 8.01
N GLN A 154 -6.07 0.46 8.37
CA GLN A 154 -6.48 0.25 9.76
C GLN A 154 -5.83 -1.00 10.36
N ALA A 155 -5.73 -2.08 9.61
CA ALA A 155 -5.05 -3.30 10.05
C ALA A 155 -3.55 -3.05 10.27
N LEU A 156 -2.86 -2.36 9.36
CA LEU A 156 -1.46 -1.94 9.53
C LEU A 156 -1.29 -1.05 10.78
N ALA A 157 -2.17 -0.06 10.96
CA ALA A 157 -2.15 0.80 12.13
C ALA A 157 -2.36 0.00 13.43
N LYS A 158 -3.27 -0.98 13.42
CA LYS A 158 -3.47 -1.88 14.58
C LYS A 158 -2.23 -2.74 14.84
N GLY A 159 -1.65 -3.33 13.80
CA GLY A 159 -0.42 -4.10 13.91
C GLY A 159 0.72 -3.27 14.52
N ALA A 160 0.87 -2.01 14.07
CA ALA A 160 1.83 -1.08 14.65
C ALA A 160 1.55 -0.82 16.15
N ARG A 161 0.27 -0.57 16.52
CA ARG A 161 -0.12 -0.38 17.94
C ARG A 161 0.17 -1.62 18.79
N ASN A 162 -0.08 -2.82 18.27
CA ASN A 162 0.22 -4.07 18.97
C ASN A 162 1.71 -4.22 19.28
N LYS A 163 2.59 -3.57 18.51
CA LYS A 163 4.04 -3.53 18.68
C LYS A 163 4.54 -2.27 19.42
N GLY A 164 3.63 -1.49 20.00
CA GLY A 164 3.96 -0.33 20.84
C GLY A 164 4.02 1.02 20.12
N ALA A 165 3.75 1.09 18.82
CA ALA A 165 3.64 2.38 18.12
C ALA A 165 2.46 3.20 18.66
N LYS A 166 2.67 4.51 18.81
CA LYS A 166 1.62 5.45 19.19
C LYS A 166 1.06 6.08 17.92
N ILE A 167 -0.27 6.06 17.78
CA ILE A 167 -0.96 6.67 16.63
C ILE A 167 -1.96 7.69 17.17
N ILE A 168 -1.78 8.94 16.78
CA ILE A 168 -2.54 10.09 17.29
C ILE A 168 -3.22 10.76 16.10
N GLU A 169 -4.53 10.68 16.07
CA GLU A 169 -5.37 11.36 15.10
C GLU A 169 -5.71 12.78 15.54
N GLU A 170 -6.28 13.58 14.62
CA GLU A 170 -6.72 14.96 14.87
C GLU A 170 -5.58 15.83 15.42
N THR A 171 -4.35 15.59 14.97
CA THR A 171 -3.15 16.31 15.39
C THR A 171 -2.37 16.76 14.15
N LYS A 172 -2.34 18.07 13.94
CA LYS A 172 -1.72 18.67 12.76
C LYS A 172 -0.25 19.01 13.03
N ALA A 173 0.65 18.52 12.17
CA ALA A 173 2.04 18.98 12.13
C ALA A 173 2.09 20.44 11.65
N LEU A 174 2.84 21.28 12.34
CA LEU A 174 2.97 22.69 12.02
C LEU A 174 4.39 23.04 11.54
N LYS A 175 5.42 22.58 12.27
CA LYS A 175 6.81 22.95 11.99
C LYS A 175 7.78 21.90 12.49
N VAL A 176 8.78 21.58 11.68
CA VAL A 176 9.95 20.80 12.10
C VAL A 176 10.94 21.76 12.76
N VAL A 177 11.34 21.46 13.99
CA VAL A 177 12.36 22.23 14.72
C VAL A 177 13.72 21.60 14.47
N VAL A 178 14.63 22.41 13.95
CA VAL A 178 16.01 22.02 13.64
C VAL A 178 16.96 22.95 14.37
N GLU A 179 17.93 22.38 15.10
CA GLU A 179 19.02 23.11 15.74
C GLU A 179 20.35 22.50 15.25
N ASP A 180 21.29 23.34 14.82
CA ASP A 180 22.59 22.95 14.30
C ASP A 180 22.54 21.85 13.21
N GLY A 181 21.51 21.91 12.35
CA GLY A 181 21.30 20.93 11.28
C GLY A 181 20.69 19.60 11.71
N VAL A 182 20.31 19.45 12.98
CA VAL A 182 19.72 18.24 13.56
C VAL A 182 18.25 18.48 13.90
N ILE A 183 17.39 17.52 13.56
CA ILE A 183 15.98 17.53 13.99
C ILE A 183 15.93 17.26 15.49
N ILE A 184 15.27 18.14 16.25
CA ILE A 184 15.09 17.99 17.69
C ILE A 184 13.62 17.82 18.10
N ALA A 185 12.68 18.35 17.31
CA ALA A 185 11.27 18.28 17.65
C ALA A 185 10.35 18.51 16.44
N LEU A 186 9.09 18.15 16.60
CA LEU A 186 7.97 18.52 15.75
C LEU A 186 6.96 19.33 16.56
N GLU A 187 6.68 20.56 16.13
CA GLU A 187 5.57 21.37 16.65
C GLU A 187 4.25 20.91 16.01
N THR A 188 3.22 20.76 16.83
CA THR A 188 1.86 20.41 16.41
C THR A 188 0.86 21.42 16.98
N ASP A 189 -0.36 21.42 16.48
CA ASP A 189 -1.46 22.22 17.03
C ASP A 189 -1.87 21.82 18.46
N LYS A 190 -1.34 20.70 18.97
CA LYS A 190 -1.57 20.20 20.34
C LYS A 190 -0.33 20.20 21.22
N GLY A 191 0.77 20.82 20.75
CA GLY A 191 2.03 20.96 21.49
C GLY A 191 3.20 20.30 20.76
N THR A 192 4.35 20.25 21.39
CA THR A 192 5.63 19.83 20.80
C THR A 192 5.96 18.39 21.17
N ILE A 193 6.40 17.62 20.17
CA ILE A 193 6.91 16.25 20.31
C ILE A 193 8.42 16.27 20.04
N GLN A 194 9.23 15.96 21.04
CA GLN A 194 10.68 15.80 20.86
C GLN A 194 10.94 14.53 20.01
N CYS A 195 11.82 14.62 19.01
CA CYS A 195 12.14 13.51 18.14
C CYS A 195 13.52 13.65 17.50
N GLU A 196 14.09 12.51 17.12
CA GLU A 196 15.39 12.43 16.43
C GLU A 196 15.21 12.37 14.90
N ARG A 197 14.08 11.85 14.44
CA ARG A 197 13.79 11.64 13.01
C ARG A 197 12.33 11.90 12.70
N ILE A 198 12.10 12.39 11.48
CA ILE A 198 10.76 12.61 10.94
C ILE A 198 10.66 11.91 9.60
N VAL A 199 9.56 11.17 9.40
CA VAL A 199 9.18 10.58 8.12
C VAL A 199 7.93 11.28 7.62
N CYS A 200 8.03 11.97 6.47
CA CYS A 200 6.90 12.67 5.87
C CYS A 200 6.13 11.73 4.95
N CYS A 201 4.90 11.40 5.32
CA CYS A 201 3.97 10.55 4.57
C CYS A 201 2.69 11.31 4.20
N CYS A 202 2.78 12.63 3.96
CA CYS A 202 1.64 13.51 3.73
C CYS A 202 1.03 13.41 2.32
N GLY A 203 1.46 12.44 1.48
CA GLY A 203 0.92 12.25 0.14
C GLY A 203 1.06 13.51 -0.72
N GLN A 204 -0.01 13.93 -1.36
CA GLN A 204 -0.04 15.14 -2.20
C GLN A 204 0.15 16.46 -1.46
N TRP A 205 0.08 16.45 -0.14
CA TRP A 205 0.30 17.65 0.70
C TRP A 205 1.74 17.78 1.20
N THR A 206 2.65 16.89 0.75
CA THR A 206 4.09 17.01 1.01
C THR A 206 4.65 18.16 0.18
N ARG A 207 4.98 19.29 0.82
CA ARG A 207 5.61 20.46 0.21
C ARG A 207 6.72 20.99 1.11
#